data_ac54eb5defcfba9b1bcbc6ae3f4e9687
#
_entry.id   ac54eb5defcfba9b1bcbc6ae3f4e9687
#
_cell.length_a   1.000
_cell.length_b   1.000
_cell.length_c   1.000
_cell.angle_alpha   90.00
_cell.angle_beta   90.00
_cell.angle_gamma   90.00
#
_symmetry.space_group_name_H-M   'P 1'
#
loop_
_entity.id
_entity.type
_entity.pdbx_description
1 polymer ?
#
loop_
_entity_poly.entity_id
_entity_poly.type
_entity_poly.pdbx_seq_one_letter_code
_entity_poly.pdbx_strand_id
1 'polypeptide(L)'
;MNEQRREKIRRLKTQIDLIKTDLKKVSSELSSILNEEQEAFDNMPEGFQSSYRGMCSEDAIDNMKEASDKLDEVIESLNDIV
;
A
#
# COMPACT_ATOMS: atom_id res chain seq x y z
N MET A 1 17.59 -2.47 27.45
CA MET A 1 18.12 -3.29 26.35
C MET A 1 19.64 -3.26 26.40
N ASN A 2 20.34 -4.38 26.13
CA ASN A 2 21.80 -4.40 26.15
C ASN A 2 22.42 -3.82 24.88
N GLU A 3 23.71 -3.53 24.92
CA GLU A 3 24.46 -2.90 23.83
C GLU A 3 24.47 -3.76 22.55
N GLN A 4 24.56 -5.07 22.68
CA GLN A 4 24.59 -5.97 21.53
C GLN A 4 23.29 -5.91 20.74
N ARG A 5 22.15 -5.90 21.44
CA ARG A 5 20.84 -5.80 20.79
C ARG A 5 20.62 -4.43 20.18
N ARG A 6 21.08 -3.37 20.85
CA ARG A 6 21.02 -2.01 20.30
C ARG A 6 21.81 -1.90 19.01
N GLU A 7 22.98 -2.52 18.96
CA GLU A 7 23.80 -2.52 17.76
C GLU A 7 23.13 -3.25 16.61
N LYS A 8 22.50 -4.40 16.89
CA LYS A 8 21.74 -5.16 15.89
C LYS A 8 20.58 -4.33 15.34
N ILE A 9 19.87 -3.60 16.19
CA ILE A 9 18.78 -2.73 15.79
C ILE A 9 19.29 -1.59 14.92
N ARG A 10 20.42 -0.97 15.27
CA ARG A 10 21.02 0.11 14.45
C ARG A 10 21.37 -0.36 13.05
N ARG A 11 21.93 -1.57 12.93
CA ARG A 11 22.24 -2.18 11.63
C ARG A 11 20.98 -2.46 10.83
N LEU A 12 19.96 -3.00 11.48
CA LEU A 12 18.68 -3.31 10.86
C LEU A 12 17.98 -2.02 10.41
N LYS A 13 18.13 -0.95 11.15
CA LYS A 13 17.51 0.35 10.84
C LYS A 13 17.90 0.85 9.45
N THR A 14 19.13 0.66 9.01
CA THR A 14 19.55 1.06 7.67
C THR A 14 18.76 0.33 6.61
N GLN A 15 18.54 -0.98 6.77
CA GLN A 15 17.73 -1.78 5.86
C GLN A 15 16.26 -1.36 5.92
N ILE A 16 15.76 -1.12 7.13
CA ILE A 16 14.38 -0.67 7.33
C ILE A 16 14.14 0.66 6.61
N ASP A 17 15.07 1.61 6.71
CA ASP A 17 14.95 2.91 6.06
C ASP A 17 14.87 2.77 4.53
N LEU A 18 15.66 1.87 3.96
CA LEU A 18 15.61 1.58 2.52
C LEU A 18 14.28 0.95 2.11
N ILE A 19 13.81 -0.02 2.88
CA ILE A 19 12.52 -0.69 2.64
C ILE A 19 11.37 0.32 2.76
N LYS A 20 11.40 1.19 3.77
CA LYS A 20 10.39 2.23 3.94
C LYS A 20 10.32 3.16 2.73
N THR A 21 11.48 3.54 2.19
CA THR A 21 11.54 4.39 0.99
C THR A 21 10.86 3.70 -0.19
N ASP A 22 11.16 2.42 -0.40
CA ASP A 22 10.55 1.62 -1.46
C ASP A 22 9.05 1.43 -1.23
N LEU A 23 8.63 1.15 0.00
CA LEU A 23 7.22 1.00 0.34
C LEU A 23 6.43 2.29 0.10
N LYS A 24 7.01 3.45 0.40
CA LYS A 24 6.38 4.75 0.13
C LYS A 24 6.18 4.97 -1.37
N LYS A 25 7.14 4.58 -2.19
CA LYS A 25 7.02 4.65 -3.64
C LYS A 25 5.91 3.74 -4.15
N VAL A 26 5.88 2.50 -3.68
CA VAL A 26 4.84 1.53 -4.04
C VAL A 26 3.47 2.03 -3.60
N SER A 27 3.35 2.56 -2.39
CA SER A 27 2.10 3.12 -1.87
C SER A 27 1.60 4.27 -2.74
N SER A 28 2.49 5.15 -3.17
CA SER A 28 2.16 6.28 -4.04
C SER A 28 1.68 5.80 -5.42
N GLU A 29 2.38 4.84 -6.02
CA GLU A 29 1.99 4.26 -7.31
C GLU A 29 0.66 3.53 -7.20
N LEU A 30 0.46 2.78 -6.13
CA LEU A 30 -0.79 2.05 -5.89
C LEU A 30 -1.97 3.02 -5.76
N SER A 31 -1.79 4.13 -5.03
CA SER A 31 -2.83 5.16 -4.91
C SER A 31 -3.17 5.77 -6.26
N SER A 32 -2.18 6.00 -7.11
CA SER A 32 -2.38 6.53 -8.45
C SER A 32 -3.18 5.56 -9.32
N ILE A 33 -2.82 4.28 -9.31
CA ILE A 33 -3.53 3.23 -10.06
C ILE A 33 -4.95 3.05 -9.52
N LEU A 34 -5.11 3.08 -8.20
CA LEU A 34 -6.41 2.99 -7.55
C LEU A 34 -7.34 4.13 -8.00
N ASN A 35 -6.83 5.34 -8.05
CA ASN A 35 -7.58 6.51 -8.50
C ASN A 35 -7.99 6.38 -9.97
N GLU A 36 -7.09 5.91 -10.83
CA GLU A 36 -7.37 5.67 -12.24
C GLU A 36 -8.47 4.62 -12.41
N GLU A 37 -8.38 3.51 -11.70
CA GLU A 37 -9.37 2.44 -11.79
C GLU A 37 -10.72 2.88 -11.23
N GLN A 38 -10.72 3.63 -10.14
CA GLN A 38 -11.95 4.18 -9.57
C GLN A 38 -12.65 5.12 -10.55
N GLU A 39 -11.88 6.00 -11.18
CA GLU A 39 -12.40 6.93 -12.18
C GLU A 39 -12.96 6.19 -13.39
N ALA A 40 -12.26 5.17 -13.89
CA ALA A 40 -12.72 4.33 -14.97
C ALA A 40 -14.02 3.61 -14.62
N PHE A 41 -14.12 3.07 -13.40
CA PHE A 41 -15.34 2.42 -12.91
C PHE A 41 -16.51 3.40 -12.81
N ASP A 42 -16.27 4.59 -12.25
CA ASP A 42 -17.30 5.61 -12.06
C ASP A 42 -17.82 6.13 -13.40
N ASN A 43 -16.99 6.12 -14.43
CA ASN A 43 -17.36 6.55 -15.78
C ASN A 43 -18.02 5.43 -16.62
N MET A 44 -18.10 4.21 -16.11
CA MET A 44 -18.81 3.13 -16.81
C MET A 44 -20.31 3.41 -16.85
N PRO A 45 -20.97 3.16 -17.98
CA PRO A 45 -22.42 3.16 -18.02
C PRO A 45 -23.00 2.21 -16.97
N GLU A 46 -24.16 2.55 -16.41
CA GLU A 46 -24.75 1.82 -15.29
C GLU A 46 -24.89 0.32 -15.54
N GLY A 47 -25.30 -0.08 -16.75
CA GLY A 47 -25.41 -1.49 -17.11
C GLY A 47 -24.08 -2.24 -17.15
N PHE A 48 -22.97 -1.53 -17.37
CA PHE A 48 -21.63 -2.12 -17.38
C PHE A 48 -21.04 -2.25 -16.00
N GLN A 49 -21.42 -1.40 -15.04
CA GLN A 49 -20.94 -1.49 -13.66
C GLN A 49 -21.38 -2.78 -12.99
N SER A 50 -22.58 -3.26 -13.31
CA SER A 50 -23.11 -4.52 -12.80
C SER A 50 -22.72 -5.74 -13.63
N SER A 51 -21.98 -5.55 -14.73
CA SER A 51 -21.47 -6.64 -15.57
C SER A 51 -20.29 -7.35 -14.91
N TYR A 52 -19.87 -8.48 -15.50
CA TYR A 52 -18.69 -9.21 -15.02
C TYR A 52 -17.44 -8.32 -14.98
N ARG A 53 -17.22 -7.49 -15.99
CA ARG A 53 -16.09 -6.55 -16.02
C ARG A 53 -16.18 -5.52 -14.91
N GLY A 54 -17.36 -4.98 -14.68
CA GLY A 54 -17.60 -4.03 -13.59
C GLY A 54 -17.34 -4.66 -12.24
N MET A 55 -17.78 -5.89 -12.03
CA MET A 55 -17.53 -6.63 -10.79
C MET A 55 -16.04 -6.90 -10.56
N CYS A 56 -15.30 -7.27 -11.61
CA CYS A 56 -13.85 -7.46 -11.52
C CYS A 56 -13.13 -6.16 -11.17
N SER A 57 -13.55 -5.05 -11.76
CA SER A 57 -13.01 -3.72 -11.47
C SER A 57 -13.27 -3.33 -10.01
N GLU A 58 -14.47 -3.55 -9.53
CA GLU A 58 -14.86 -3.27 -8.14
C GLU A 58 -14.04 -4.10 -7.16
N ASP A 59 -13.85 -5.39 -7.43
CA ASP A 59 -13.03 -6.28 -6.61
C ASP A 59 -11.56 -5.81 -6.59
N ALA A 60 -11.02 -5.41 -7.73
CA ALA A 60 -9.66 -4.90 -7.84
C ALA A 60 -9.49 -3.61 -7.01
N ILE A 61 -10.47 -2.70 -7.08
CA ILE A 61 -10.47 -1.47 -6.30
C ILE A 61 -10.47 -1.79 -4.80
N ASP A 62 -11.32 -2.69 -4.35
CA ASP A 62 -11.41 -3.08 -2.94
C ASP A 62 -10.10 -3.70 -2.46
N ASN A 63 -9.50 -4.58 -3.25
CA ASN A 63 -8.23 -5.21 -2.93
C ASN A 63 -7.08 -4.20 -2.85
N MET A 64 -7.05 -3.23 -3.76
CA MET A 64 -6.04 -2.17 -3.75
C MET A 64 -6.18 -1.24 -2.55
N LYS A 65 -7.41 -0.90 -2.17
CA LYS A 65 -7.67 -0.11 -0.95
C LYS A 65 -7.17 -0.82 0.29
N GLU A 66 -7.47 -2.11 0.43
CA GLU A 66 -7.02 -2.90 1.56
C GLU A 66 -5.48 -2.99 1.60
N ALA A 67 -4.85 -3.24 0.46
CA ALA A 67 -3.40 -3.30 0.36
C ALA A 67 -2.75 -1.96 0.70
N SER A 68 -3.33 -0.86 0.23
CA SER A 68 -2.85 0.50 0.53
C SER A 68 -2.90 0.80 2.03
N ASP A 69 -4.00 0.45 2.69
CA ASP A 69 -4.15 0.63 4.13
C ASP A 69 -3.12 -0.19 4.92
N LYS A 70 -2.88 -1.44 4.52
CA LYS A 70 -1.90 -2.31 5.16
C LYS A 70 -0.47 -1.80 4.95
N LEU A 71 -0.14 -1.27 3.77
CA LEU A 71 1.16 -0.66 3.52
C LEU A 71 1.40 0.53 4.43
N ASP A 72 0.41 1.39 4.60
CA ASP A 72 0.52 2.55 5.48
C ASP A 72 0.71 2.14 6.93
N GLU A 73 0.00 1.11 7.40
CA GLU A 73 0.16 0.55 8.74
C GLU A 73 1.58 0.01 8.96
N VAL A 74 2.11 -0.72 7.98
CA VAL A 74 3.48 -1.26 8.06
C VAL A 74 4.51 -0.12 8.13
N ILE A 75 4.35 0.91 7.31
CA ILE A 75 5.25 2.06 7.31
C ILE A 75 5.24 2.74 8.68
N GLU A 76 4.07 2.95 9.27
CA GLU A 76 3.95 3.51 10.62
C GLU A 76 4.62 2.64 11.67
N SER A 77 4.37 1.32 11.62
CA SER A 77 4.99 0.37 12.55
C SER A 77 6.51 0.39 12.46
N LEU A 78 7.05 0.50 11.25
CA LEU A 78 8.50 0.58 11.05
C LEU A 78 9.09 1.87 11.61
N ASN A 79 8.34 2.97 11.61
CA ASN A 79 8.79 4.22 12.22
C ASN A 79 8.96 4.12 13.74
N ASP A 80 8.23 3.22 14.39
CA ASP A 80 8.19 3.11 15.85
C ASP A 80 9.25 2.15 16.41
N ILE A 81 10.02 1.48 15.58
CA ILE A 81 11.02 0.50 16.03
C ILE A 81 12.19 1.17 16.76
N VAL A 82 12.60 2.36 16.33
CA VAL A 82 13.78 3.05 16.89
C VAL A 82 13.45 4.48 17.25
#